data_3a081c2884cda44c3dcdc7e82d9cfa32
#
_entry.id   3a081c2884cda44c3dcdc7e82d9cfa32
#
_cell.length_a   1.000
_cell.length_b   1.000
_cell.length_c   1.000
_cell.angle_alpha   90.00
_cell.angle_beta   90.00
_cell.angle_gamma   90.00
#
_symmetry.space_group_name_H-M   'P 1'
#
loop_
_entity.id
_entity.type
_entity.pdbx_description
1 polymer ?
#
loop_
_entity_poly.entity_id
_entity_poly.type
_entity_poly.pdbx_seq_one_letter_code
_entity_poly.pdbx_strand_id
1 'polypeptide(L)'
;MQSQYYGFTEGEKMQRILLKLSGEALAGEKKHGFDEDTVRAVALQVKQLVDDGIQVGIVIGGGNFWRGRTSEHIDRTKADQIGMLATVMNCIY
;
A
#
# COMPACT_ATOMS: atom_id res chain seq x y z
N MET A 1 0.06 -9.93 -5.93
CA MET A 1 0.19 -8.53 -5.45
C MET A 1 -0.27 -7.58 -6.53
N GLN A 2 -1.13 -6.65 -6.19
CA GLN A 2 -1.59 -5.63 -7.12
C GLN A 2 -0.87 -4.32 -6.82
N SER A 3 -0.15 -3.81 -7.80
CA SER A 3 0.52 -2.52 -7.70
C SER A 3 0.33 -1.76 -9.02
N GLN A 4 0.26 -0.46 -8.90
CA GLN A 4 0.16 0.43 -10.05
C GLN A 4 1.23 1.49 -9.97
N TYR A 5 1.84 1.79 -11.10
CA TYR A 5 2.90 2.77 -11.20
C TYR A 5 2.38 4.02 -11.91
N TYR A 6 2.53 5.16 -11.27
CA TYR A 6 2.26 6.46 -11.87
C TYR A 6 3.58 7.20 -11.91
N GLY A 7 4.08 7.46 -13.09
CA GLY A 7 5.40 8.02 -13.27
C GLY A 7 5.38 9.32 -14.04
N PHE A 8 6.36 10.14 -13.73
CA PHE A 8 6.68 11.33 -14.52
C PHE A 8 7.97 11.03 -15.28
N THR A 9 7.94 11.25 -16.58
CA THR A 9 9.11 11.02 -17.41
C THR A 9 9.61 12.35 -17.96
N GLU A 10 10.93 12.48 -18.02
CA GLU A 10 11.58 13.57 -18.71
C GLU A 10 12.38 12.93 -19.84
N GLY A 11 11.95 13.19 -21.06
CA GLY A 11 12.42 12.42 -22.21
C GLY A 11 11.97 10.95 -22.07
N GLU A 12 12.89 10.01 -22.08
CA GLU A 12 12.61 8.58 -21.98
C GLU A 12 12.89 7.98 -20.63
N LYS A 13 13.36 8.80 -19.65
CA LYS A 13 13.70 8.30 -18.32
C LYS A 13 12.65 8.67 -17.30
N MET A 14 12.12 7.66 -16.63
CA MET A 14 11.29 7.85 -15.46
C MET A 14 12.20 8.14 -14.27
N GLN A 15 12.04 9.33 -13.65
CA GLN A 15 12.84 9.77 -12.51
C GLN A 15 12.11 9.69 -11.19
N ARG A 16 10.80 9.65 -11.23
CA ARG A 16 9.95 9.64 -10.05
C ARG A 16 8.70 8.85 -10.33
N ILE A 17 8.32 7.98 -9.40
CA ILE A 17 7.11 7.20 -9.52
C ILE A 17 6.26 7.34 -8.27
N LEU A 18 4.96 7.17 -8.45
CA LEU A 18 4.01 7.00 -7.36
C LEU A 18 3.50 5.56 -7.45
N LEU A 19 3.81 4.77 -6.45
CA LEU A 19 3.41 3.37 -6.38
C LEU A 19 2.18 3.25 -5.50
N LYS A 20 1.11 2.72 -6.05
CA LYS A 20 -0.10 2.47 -5.28
C LYS A 20 -0.13 1.01 -4.87
N LEU A 21 -0.24 0.76 -3.57
CA LEU A 21 -0.33 -0.59 -3.01
C LEU A 21 -1.69 -0.77 -2.36
N SER A 22 -2.32 -1.90 -2.63
CA SER A 22 -3.49 -2.33 -1.90
C SER A 22 -3.05 -2.80 -0.51
N GLY A 23 -3.78 -2.39 0.55
CA GLY A 23 -3.51 -2.93 1.89
C GLY A 23 -3.64 -4.44 1.94
N GLU A 24 -4.53 -5.01 1.12
CA GLU A 24 -4.70 -6.45 1.01
C GLU A 24 -3.44 -7.16 0.53
N ALA A 25 -2.63 -6.50 -0.29
CA ALA A 25 -1.37 -7.07 -0.78
C ALA A 25 -0.40 -7.37 0.36
N LEU A 26 -0.46 -6.61 1.46
CA LEU A 26 0.41 -6.83 2.63
C LEU A 26 0.02 -8.07 3.44
N ALA A 27 -1.22 -8.48 3.36
CA ALA A 27 -1.71 -9.66 4.07
C ALA A 27 -1.34 -10.97 3.36
N GLY A 28 -1.08 -10.90 2.04
CA GLY A 28 -0.80 -12.10 1.26
C GLY A 28 -1.94 -13.12 1.37
N GLU A 29 -1.60 -14.36 1.59
CA GLU A 29 -2.61 -15.42 1.73
C GLU A 29 -3.31 -15.42 3.07
N LYS A 30 -2.81 -14.70 4.06
CA LYS A 30 -3.45 -14.61 5.39
C LYS A 30 -4.76 -13.86 5.37
N LYS A 31 -5.00 -13.02 4.37
CA LYS A 31 -6.21 -12.19 4.20
C LYS A 31 -6.40 -11.12 5.27
N HIS A 32 -5.60 -11.09 6.32
CA HIS A 32 -5.68 -10.14 7.41
C HIS A 32 -4.29 -9.85 7.96
N GLY A 33 -4.05 -8.59 8.33
CA GLY A 33 -2.78 -8.17 8.92
C GLY A 33 -1.63 -8.16 7.93
N PHE A 34 -0.46 -8.57 8.38
CA PHE A 34 0.77 -8.59 7.60
C PHE A 34 1.27 -10.00 7.38
N ASP A 35 1.64 -10.30 6.16
CA ASP A 35 2.46 -11.45 5.83
C ASP A 35 3.88 -10.98 5.62
N GLU A 36 4.79 -11.37 6.50
CA GLU A 36 6.16 -10.86 6.50
C GLU A 36 6.91 -11.14 5.20
N ASP A 37 6.73 -12.33 4.64
CA ASP A 37 7.40 -12.68 3.39
C ASP A 37 6.91 -11.81 2.24
N THR A 38 5.61 -11.55 2.18
CA THR A 38 5.01 -10.67 1.17
C THR A 38 5.50 -9.24 1.34
N VAL A 39 5.51 -8.73 2.56
CA VAL A 39 5.99 -7.37 2.83
C VAL A 39 7.46 -7.23 2.46
N ARG A 40 8.27 -8.22 2.79
CA ARG A 40 9.69 -8.22 2.43
C ARG A 40 9.88 -8.22 0.91
N ALA A 41 9.11 -9.01 0.19
CA ALA A 41 9.19 -9.04 -1.27
C ALA A 41 8.85 -7.68 -1.88
N VAL A 42 7.82 -7.01 -1.37
CA VAL A 42 7.47 -5.65 -1.80
C VAL A 42 8.58 -4.67 -1.49
N ALA A 43 9.12 -4.73 -0.27
CA ALA A 43 10.18 -3.83 0.16
C ALA A 43 11.43 -3.99 -0.70
N LEU A 44 11.78 -5.21 -1.10
CA LEU A 44 12.92 -5.45 -1.97
C LEU A 44 12.72 -4.86 -3.36
N GLN A 45 11.50 -4.92 -3.90
CA GLN A 45 11.19 -4.30 -5.18
C GLN A 45 11.33 -2.79 -5.11
N VAL A 46 10.82 -2.18 -4.04
CA VAL A 46 10.95 -0.73 -3.82
C VAL A 46 12.42 -0.34 -3.66
N LYS A 47 13.17 -1.12 -2.88
CA LYS A 47 14.60 -0.87 -2.69
C LYS A 47 15.35 -0.87 -4.02
N GLN A 48 15.04 -1.81 -4.90
CA GLN A 48 15.69 -1.88 -6.20
C GLN A 48 15.41 -0.62 -7.03
N LEU A 49 14.18 -0.12 -7.01
CA LEU A 49 13.84 1.12 -7.71
C LEU A 49 14.64 2.30 -7.16
N VAL A 50 14.77 2.40 -5.85
CA VAL A 50 15.52 3.47 -5.20
C VAL A 50 17.01 3.35 -5.52
N ASP A 51 17.54 2.13 -5.50
CA ASP A 51 18.96 1.89 -5.84
C ASP A 51 19.25 2.26 -7.29
N ASP A 52 18.26 2.15 -8.17
CA ASP A 52 18.37 2.56 -9.58
C ASP A 52 18.25 4.08 -9.76
N GLY A 53 18.14 4.84 -8.69
CA GLY A 53 18.08 6.29 -8.73
C GLY A 53 16.67 6.85 -8.92
N ILE A 54 15.65 6.04 -8.78
CA ILE A 54 14.25 6.47 -8.93
C ILE A 54 13.71 6.92 -7.57
N GLN A 55 13.08 8.09 -7.56
CA GLN A 55 12.36 8.55 -6.38
C GLN A 55 11.00 7.87 -6.31
N VAL A 56 10.69 7.25 -5.18
CA VAL A 56 9.48 6.45 -5.03
C VAL A 56 8.60 7.06 -3.94
N GLY A 57 7.36 7.41 -4.30
CA GLY A 57 6.31 7.71 -3.33
C GLY A 57 5.37 6.51 -3.27
N ILE A 58 4.81 6.24 -2.10
CA ILE A 58 3.92 5.11 -1.91
C ILE A 58 2.59 5.59 -1.35
N VAL A 59 1.51 5.17 -1.99
CA VAL A 59 0.15 5.32 -1.48
C VAL A 59 -0.37 3.94 -1.13
N ILE A 60 -0.87 3.76 0.08
CA ILE A 60 -1.28 2.46 0.57
C ILE A 60 -2.66 2.50 1.22
N GLY A 61 -3.45 1.47 0.98
CA GLY A 61 -4.75 1.32 1.60
C GLY A 61 -4.69 0.52 2.90
N GLY A 62 -5.83 0.36 3.58
CA GLY A 62 -5.96 -0.33 4.85
C GLY A 62 -6.77 -1.62 4.82
N GLY A 63 -7.02 -2.18 3.65
CA GLY A 63 -7.92 -3.32 3.47
C GLY A 63 -7.48 -4.63 4.10
N ASN A 64 -6.24 -4.72 4.59
CA ASN A 64 -5.76 -5.88 5.33
C ASN A 64 -6.24 -5.89 6.80
N PHE A 65 -6.73 -4.76 7.30
CA PHE A 65 -7.25 -4.66 8.66
C PHE A 65 -8.73 -4.31 8.70
N TRP A 66 -9.19 -3.46 7.77
CA TRP A 66 -10.53 -2.89 7.90
C TRP A 66 -11.15 -2.59 6.54
N ARG A 67 -12.41 -2.99 6.39
CA ARG A 67 -13.25 -2.63 5.25
C ARG A 67 -14.58 -2.12 5.75
N GLY A 68 -14.75 -0.80 5.74
CA GLY A 68 -15.94 -0.16 6.26
C GLY A 68 -17.23 -0.64 5.61
N ARG A 69 -17.19 -0.92 4.31
CA ARG A 69 -18.38 -1.36 3.55
C ARG A 69 -18.91 -2.74 3.96
N THR A 70 -18.10 -3.54 4.67
CA THR A 70 -18.53 -4.85 5.14
C THR A 70 -18.94 -4.85 6.60
N SER A 71 -18.90 -3.69 7.27
CA SER A 71 -19.19 -3.55 8.69
C SER A 71 -20.56 -2.91 8.84
N GLU A 72 -21.60 -3.75 8.98
CA GLU A 72 -23.00 -3.30 8.94
C GLU A 72 -23.46 -2.59 10.20
N HIS A 73 -22.76 -2.77 11.32
CA HIS A 73 -23.19 -2.28 12.62
C HIS A 73 -22.50 -1.00 13.07
N ILE A 74 -21.69 -0.42 12.22
CA ILE A 74 -20.89 0.76 12.55
C ILE A 74 -21.31 1.93 11.67
N ASP A 75 -21.50 3.09 12.29
CA ASP A 75 -21.75 4.33 11.60
C ASP A 75 -20.67 4.59 10.54
N ARG A 76 -21.08 5.08 9.37
CA ARG A 76 -20.19 5.29 8.22
C ARG A 76 -19.00 6.19 8.57
N THR A 77 -19.23 7.24 9.33
CA THR A 77 -18.17 8.17 9.71
C THR A 77 -17.12 7.47 10.56
N LYS A 78 -17.54 6.66 11.53
CA LYS A 78 -16.61 5.88 12.36
C LYS A 78 -15.89 4.83 11.53
N ALA A 79 -16.58 4.16 10.64
CA ALA A 79 -15.98 3.16 9.76
C ALA A 79 -14.87 3.78 8.90
N ASP A 80 -15.11 4.96 8.35
CA ASP A 80 -14.12 5.68 7.55
C ASP A 80 -12.92 6.10 8.39
N GLN A 81 -13.14 6.54 9.63
CA GLN A 81 -12.06 6.92 10.54
C GLN A 81 -11.18 5.72 10.90
N ILE A 82 -11.77 4.57 11.15
CA ILE A 82 -11.03 3.34 11.43
C ILE A 82 -10.20 2.94 10.21
N GLY A 83 -10.79 3.05 9.03
CA GLY A 83 -10.08 2.76 7.78
C GLY A 83 -8.87 3.66 7.57
N MET A 84 -8.99 4.94 7.91
CA MET A 84 -7.88 5.89 7.84
C MET A 84 -6.75 5.50 8.80
N LEU A 85 -7.10 5.08 10.01
CA LEU A 85 -6.10 4.62 10.99
C LEU A 85 -5.41 3.33 10.53
N ALA A 86 -6.15 2.42 9.93
CA ALA A 86 -5.57 1.20 9.35
C ALA A 86 -4.53 1.54 8.27
N THR A 87 -4.83 2.53 7.45
CA THR A 87 -3.91 3.03 6.43
C THR A 87 -2.63 3.58 7.07
N VAL A 88 -2.77 4.35 8.14
CA VAL A 88 -1.61 4.88 8.88
C VAL A 88 -0.75 3.76 9.44
N MET A 89 -1.36 2.72 10.00
CA MET A 89 -0.62 1.55 10.50
C MET A 89 0.24 0.93 9.39
N ASN A 90 -0.31 0.78 8.22
CA ASN A 90 0.43 0.23 7.07
C ASN A 90 1.59 1.12 6.66
N CYS A 91 1.43 2.44 6.74
CA CYS A 91 2.50 3.38 6.42
C CYS A 91 3.66 3.28 7.42
N ILE A 92 3.38 2.99 8.66
CA ILE A 92 4.40 2.87 9.70
C ILE A 92 5.17 1.56 9.57
N TYR A 93 4.46 0.48 9.26
CA TYR A 93 5.06 -0.84 9.17
C TYR A 93 6.09 -0.94 8.06
#